data_dc07cde74427edf6d5163f99438329e1
#
_entry.id   dc07cde74427edf6d5163f99438329e1
#
_cell.length_a   1.000
_cell.length_b   1.000
_cell.length_c   1.000
_cell.angle_alpha   90.00
_cell.angle_beta   90.00
_cell.angle_gamma   90.00
#
_symmetry.space_group_name_H-M   'P 1'
#
loop_
_entity.id
_entity.type
_entity.pdbx_description
1 polymer ?
#
loop_
_entity_poly.entity_id
_entity_poly.type
_entity_poly.pdbx_seq_one_letter_code
_entity_poly.pdbx_strand_id
1 'polypeptide(L)'
;MSSSIKKHILLLLILPLLTSSKLNPSKVVHAINCGGYPYTDKNGISYSSDKFYDGGKTSDYGMNYDISNTDDMIIYQTERWSSETITYSLPLKEDGIYTLILKFSEVYFTRANEKVFDIALGKKTVVKNLDIYEKVGKGNAYDEYVEFTLKNNKIYFNGNECNGAYENEQLKLKFLKGYKDNPKINGILLYKGKKIETDYAEVKKKAEENKRKMLNVEKKKN
;
A
#
# COMPACT_ATOMS: atom_id res chain seq x y z
N MET A 1 -40.04 27.99 52.94
CA MET A 1 -38.93 28.39 52.08
C MET A 1 -38.04 27.17 51.88
N SER A 2 -38.25 26.47 50.78
CA SER A 2 -37.45 25.24 50.45
C SER A 2 -36.59 25.52 49.22
N SER A 3 -35.29 25.57 49.42
CA SER A 3 -34.29 25.82 48.39
C SER A 3 -33.97 24.49 47.70
N SER A 4 -34.41 24.34 46.47
CA SER A 4 -34.09 23.20 45.61
C SER A 4 -32.70 23.39 45.01
N ILE A 5 -31.73 22.60 45.47
CA ILE A 5 -30.37 22.55 44.91
C ILE A 5 -30.42 21.64 43.66
N LYS A 6 -30.39 22.24 42.47
CA LYS A 6 -30.22 21.50 41.20
C LYS A 6 -28.79 21.02 41.12
N LYS A 7 -28.60 19.71 41.30
CA LYS A 7 -27.33 19.02 41.02
C LYS A 7 -27.10 18.97 39.48
N HIS A 8 -26.18 19.78 38.99
CA HIS A 8 -25.68 19.65 37.63
C HIS A 8 -24.73 18.46 37.60
N ILE A 9 -25.18 17.33 37.03
CA ILE A 9 -24.30 16.21 36.70
C ILE A 9 -23.55 16.61 35.46
N LEU A 10 -22.25 16.95 35.63
CA LEU A 10 -21.31 17.16 34.53
C LEU A 10 -20.97 15.80 33.94
N LEU A 11 -21.67 15.43 32.87
CA LEU A 11 -21.38 14.21 32.09
C LEU A 11 -20.06 14.46 31.35
N LEU A 12 -18.93 14.00 31.91
CA LEU A 12 -17.64 14.00 31.23
C LEU A 12 -17.76 12.98 30.09
N LEU A 13 -17.99 13.45 28.87
CA LEU A 13 -17.81 12.69 27.64
C LEU A 13 -16.33 12.36 27.50
N ILE A 14 -15.92 11.18 27.99
CA ILE A 14 -14.64 10.61 27.66
C ILE A 14 -14.71 10.22 26.17
N LEU A 15 -14.32 11.16 25.32
CA LEU A 15 -14.09 10.87 23.90
C LEU A 15 -12.92 9.88 23.87
N PRO A 16 -13.07 8.64 23.37
CA PRO A 16 -11.92 7.77 23.21
C PRO A 16 -10.96 8.50 22.25
N LEU A 17 -9.75 8.81 22.72
CA LEU A 17 -8.66 9.20 21.85
C LEU A 17 -8.50 8.06 20.84
N LEU A 18 -9.00 8.24 19.64
CA LEU A 18 -8.67 7.38 18.49
C LEU A 18 -7.17 7.58 18.22
N THR A 19 -6.36 6.83 18.95
CA THR A 19 -4.96 6.69 18.59
C THR A 19 -4.94 5.92 17.28
N SER A 20 -4.69 6.63 16.19
CA SER A 20 -4.27 6.01 14.92
C SER A 20 -3.16 5.02 15.30
N SER A 21 -3.41 3.73 15.15
CA SER A 21 -2.43 2.71 15.54
C SER A 21 -1.33 2.72 14.48
N LYS A 22 -0.27 3.44 14.78
CA LYS A 22 0.93 3.47 13.94
C LYS A 22 1.49 2.06 13.81
N LEU A 23 1.96 1.70 12.62
CA LEU A 23 2.72 0.47 12.43
C LEU A 23 3.89 0.44 13.41
N ASN A 24 4.08 -0.70 14.07
CA ASN A 24 5.22 -0.89 14.95
C ASN A 24 6.48 -1.19 14.12
N PRO A 25 7.50 -0.30 14.06
CA PRO A 25 8.69 -0.50 13.25
C PRO A 25 9.42 -1.82 13.55
N SER A 26 9.36 -2.34 14.78
CA SER A 26 10.01 -3.62 15.16
C SER A 26 9.38 -4.85 14.50
N LYS A 27 8.20 -4.74 13.91
CA LYS A 27 7.51 -5.79 13.16
C LYS A 27 7.70 -5.70 11.66
N VAL A 28 8.45 -4.70 11.18
CA VAL A 28 8.79 -4.57 9.77
C VAL A 28 9.87 -5.59 9.42
N VAL A 29 9.55 -6.49 8.47
CA VAL A 29 10.49 -7.49 7.95
C VAL A 29 11.31 -6.91 6.82
N HIS A 30 10.65 -6.25 5.86
CA HIS A 30 11.27 -5.53 4.77
C HIS A 30 10.53 -4.22 4.52
N ALA A 31 11.29 -3.16 4.25
CA ALA A 31 10.81 -1.92 3.67
C ALA A 31 11.75 -1.54 2.53
N ILE A 32 11.21 -1.35 1.32
CA ILE A 32 11.97 -1.15 0.08
C ILE A 32 11.40 0.05 -0.66
N ASN A 33 12.25 1.01 -0.99
CA ASN A 33 11.94 2.11 -1.89
C ASN A 33 12.28 1.67 -3.32
N CYS A 34 11.28 1.22 -4.08
CA CYS A 34 11.45 0.61 -5.38
C CYS A 34 11.90 1.66 -6.41
N GLY A 35 13.06 1.41 -7.04
CA GLY A 35 13.69 2.36 -7.97
C GLY A 35 14.35 3.57 -7.30
N GLY A 36 14.29 3.70 -5.98
CA GLY A 36 14.78 4.85 -5.22
C GLY A 36 15.94 4.57 -4.28
N TYR A 37 16.40 5.65 -3.63
CA TYR A 37 17.44 5.62 -2.60
C TYR A 37 16.85 5.26 -1.23
N PRO A 38 17.70 4.90 -0.23
CA PRO A 38 17.22 4.67 1.13
C PRO A 38 16.49 5.91 1.68
N TYR A 39 15.41 5.67 2.42
CA TYR A 39 14.59 6.72 3.01
C TYR A 39 14.01 6.26 4.35
N THR A 40 13.93 7.14 5.33
CA THR A 40 13.21 6.86 6.60
C THR A 40 11.95 7.71 6.63
N ASP A 41 10.80 7.06 6.77
CA ASP A 41 9.51 7.72 6.80
C ASP A 41 9.23 8.41 8.16
N LYS A 42 8.17 9.20 8.22
CA LYS A 42 7.73 9.92 9.44
C LYS A 42 7.35 8.99 10.61
N ASN A 43 7.11 7.72 10.33
CA ASN A 43 6.83 6.72 11.35
C ASN A 43 8.09 6.04 11.87
N GLY A 44 9.28 6.40 11.35
CA GLY A 44 10.56 5.81 11.72
C GLY A 44 10.84 4.49 11.01
N ILE A 45 10.12 4.15 9.94
CA ILE A 45 10.37 2.96 9.12
C ILE A 45 11.47 3.30 8.10
N SER A 46 12.59 2.57 8.17
CA SER A 46 13.71 2.75 7.25
C SER A 46 13.55 1.86 6.01
N TYR A 47 13.26 2.48 4.88
CA TYR A 47 13.22 1.83 3.57
C TYR A 47 14.62 1.73 3.01
N SER A 48 15.03 0.53 2.61
CA SER A 48 16.27 0.34 1.86
C SER A 48 16.12 0.79 0.42
N SER A 49 17.24 0.99 -0.29
CA SER A 49 17.22 1.05 -1.75
C SER A 49 16.64 -0.23 -2.33
N ASP A 50 16.25 -0.16 -3.60
CA ASP A 50 15.63 -1.25 -4.34
C ASP A 50 16.52 -2.51 -4.40
N LYS A 51 15.94 -3.65 -4.04
CA LYS A 51 16.62 -4.96 -3.97
C LYS A 51 15.64 -6.11 -4.03
N PHE A 52 16.14 -7.34 -4.20
CA PHE A 52 15.39 -8.62 -4.27
C PHE A 52 14.51 -8.76 -5.51
N TYR A 53 14.66 -7.91 -6.51
CA TYR A 53 13.91 -7.94 -7.75
C TYR A 53 14.59 -8.81 -8.82
N ASP A 54 13.78 -9.28 -9.75
CA ASP A 54 14.20 -9.89 -10.99
C ASP A 54 13.61 -9.10 -12.15
N GLY A 55 14.48 -8.44 -12.91
CA GLY A 55 14.11 -7.65 -14.07
C GLY A 55 13.58 -6.24 -13.78
N GLY A 56 13.09 -5.62 -14.84
CA GLY A 56 12.53 -4.26 -14.85
C GLY A 56 13.59 -3.15 -14.88
N LYS A 57 13.08 -1.94 -14.99
CA LYS A 57 13.84 -0.67 -15.03
C LYS A 57 13.33 0.25 -13.93
N THR A 58 14.17 1.18 -13.49
CA THR A 58 13.77 2.24 -12.56
C THR A 58 13.32 3.48 -13.31
N SER A 59 12.46 4.27 -12.68
CA SER A 59 12.08 5.60 -13.13
C SER A 59 11.95 6.53 -11.94
N ASP A 60 12.44 7.74 -12.10
CA ASP A 60 12.32 8.86 -11.17
C ASP A 60 11.37 9.97 -11.70
N TYR A 61 10.62 9.67 -12.73
CA TYR A 61 9.68 10.62 -13.36
C TYR A 61 8.71 11.25 -12.37
N GLY A 62 8.30 10.49 -11.34
CA GLY A 62 7.44 10.97 -10.27
C GLY A 62 8.05 12.08 -9.40
N MET A 63 9.37 12.30 -9.44
CA MET A 63 10.03 13.42 -8.73
C MET A 63 9.62 14.80 -9.28
N ASN A 64 9.01 14.84 -10.48
CA ASN A 64 8.44 16.05 -11.05
C ASN A 64 7.05 16.41 -10.48
N TYR A 65 6.53 15.61 -9.55
CA TYR A 65 5.19 15.77 -8.98
C TYR A 65 5.21 15.82 -7.47
N ASP A 66 4.36 16.69 -6.90
CA ASP A 66 3.96 16.57 -5.50
C ASP A 66 2.93 15.44 -5.38
N ILE A 67 3.24 14.42 -4.58
CA ILE A 67 2.33 13.30 -4.37
C ILE A 67 1.46 13.60 -3.16
N SER A 68 0.16 13.72 -3.40
CA SER A 68 -0.85 13.93 -2.36
C SER A 68 -1.22 12.62 -1.66
N ASN A 69 -2.07 12.68 -0.62
CA ASN A 69 -2.52 11.53 0.21
C ASN A 69 -1.42 10.83 1.00
N THR A 70 -0.28 11.45 1.17
CA THR A 70 0.82 10.92 1.97
C THR A 70 1.61 12.07 2.59
N ASP A 71 2.20 11.79 3.74
CA ASP A 71 3.21 12.64 4.35
C ASP A 71 4.64 12.27 3.94
N ASP A 72 4.80 11.15 3.23
CA ASP A 72 6.08 10.54 2.84
C ASP A 72 6.15 10.37 1.32
N MET A 73 6.01 11.50 0.57
CA MET A 73 5.91 11.49 -0.90
C MET A 73 7.10 10.82 -1.60
N ILE A 74 8.30 10.86 -1.02
CA ILE A 74 9.54 10.33 -1.62
C ILE A 74 9.39 8.85 -2.03
N ILE A 75 8.69 8.03 -1.23
CA ILE A 75 8.49 6.60 -1.54
C ILE A 75 7.62 6.40 -2.80
N TYR A 76 6.79 7.39 -3.15
CA TYR A 76 5.85 7.32 -4.28
C TYR A 76 6.38 8.03 -5.53
N GLN A 77 7.54 8.69 -5.46
CA GLN A 77 8.13 9.47 -6.56
C GLN A 77 9.06 8.66 -7.45
N THR A 78 9.56 7.51 -6.96
CA THR A 78 10.37 6.57 -7.75
C THR A 78 9.63 5.26 -7.91
N GLU A 79 9.96 4.50 -8.96
CA GLU A 79 9.31 3.24 -9.24
C GLU A 79 10.22 2.24 -9.94
N ARG A 80 9.92 0.95 -9.79
CA ARG A 80 10.36 -0.11 -10.70
C ARG A 80 9.19 -0.49 -11.60
N TRP A 81 9.41 -0.52 -12.90
CA TRP A 81 8.45 -0.93 -13.92
C TRP A 81 9.08 -1.91 -14.92
N SER A 82 8.28 -2.65 -15.67
CA SER A 82 8.79 -3.58 -16.68
C SER A 82 7.76 -3.80 -17.80
N SER A 83 8.25 -4.00 -19.03
CA SER A 83 7.43 -4.52 -20.13
C SER A 83 7.05 -5.98 -19.94
N GLU A 84 7.63 -6.66 -18.96
CA GLU A 84 7.38 -8.03 -18.57
C GLU A 84 6.89 -8.11 -17.11
N THR A 85 6.61 -9.31 -16.61
CA THR A 85 6.31 -9.53 -15.19
C THR A 85 7.52 -9.21 -14.33
N ILE A 86 7.33 -8.43 -13.25
CA ILE A 86 8.35 -8.18 -12.23
C ILE A 86 8.16 -9.20 -11.10
N THR A 87 9.24 -9.78 -10.63
CA THR A 87 9.23 -10.65 -9.45
C THR A 87 10.13 -10.09 -8.36
N TYR A 88 9.61 -10.00 -7.13
CA TYR A 88 10.41 -9.80 -5.92
C TYR A 88 10.48 -11.10 -5.13
N SER A 89 11.71 -11.50 -4.76
CA SER A 89 11.99 -12.68 -3.94
C SER A 89 12.38 -12.22 -2.54
N LEU A 90 11.38 -11.99 -1.69
CA LEU A 90 11.56 -11.40 -0.37
C LEU A 90 11.95 -12.49 0.65
N PRO A 91 13.14 -12.43 1.29
CA PRO A 91 13.51 -13.37 2.35
C PRO A 91 12.45 -13.38 3.47
N LEU A 92 11.99 -14.57 3.84
CA LEU A 92 10.94 -14.74 4.84
C LEU A 92 11.09 -16.13 5.49
N LYS A 93 11.43 -16.19 6.79
CA LYS A 93 11.80 -17.44 7.45
C LYS A 93 10.79 -17.94 8.48
N GLU A 94 10.14 -17.02 9.17
CA GLU A 94 9.32 -17.38 10.33
C GLU A 94 7.86 -17.60 9.94
N ASP A 95 7.27 -18.68 10.44
CA ASP A 95 5.81 -18.88 10.32
C ASP A 95 5.06 -17.74 11.00
N GLY A 96 3.90 -17.35 10.44
CA GLY A 96 3.09 -16.28 10.98
C GLY A 96 2.14 -15.65 10.00
N ILE A 97 1.38 -14.67 10.48
CA ILE A 97 0.52 -13.80 9.65
C ILE A 97 1.33 -12.58 9.27
N TYR A 98 1.24 -12.20 8.01
CA TYR A 98 1.96 -11.08 7.43
C TYR A 98 1.03 -10.20 6.60
N THR A 99 1.37 -8.94 6.50
CA THR A 99 0.73 -7.98 5.59
C THR A 99 1.77 -7.37 4.67
N LEU A 100 1.58 -7.51 3.36
CA LEU A 100 2.24 -6.68 2.37
C LEU A 100 1.48 -5.36 2.26
N ILE A 101 2.20 -4.25 2.35
CA ILE A 101 1.72 -2.92 2.02
C ILE A 101 2.47 -2.47 0.78
N LEU A 102 1.78 -2.50 -0.36
CA LEU A 102 2.31 -2.23 -1.67
C LEU A 102 1.95 -0.80 -2.05
N LYS A 103 2.95 0.05 -2.25
CA LYS A 103 2.80 1.49 -2.43
C LYS A 103 2.86 1.87 -3.90
N PHE A 104 1.91 2.68 -4.34
CA PHE A 104 1.75 3.09 -5.72
C PHE A 104 1.40 4.57 -5.84
N SER A 105 1.79 5.19 -6.95
CA SER A 105 1.25 6.44 -7.46
C SER A 105 1.13 6.35 -8.97
N GLU A 106 0.14 7.00 -9.59
CA GLU A 106 0.08 7.17 -11.04
C GLU A 106 0.47 8.61 -11.40
N VAL A 107 1.57 8.76 -12.13
CA VAL A 107 2.12 10.08 -12.48
C VAL A 107 2.19 10.34 -13.98
N TYR A 108 1.90 9.33 -14.79
CA TYR A 108 1.99 9.42 -16.25
C TYR A 108 0.60 9.54 -16.88
N PHE A 109 -0.27 8.59 -16.66
CA PHE A 109 -1.60 8.52 -17.26
C PHE A 109 -2.59 9.49 -16.60
N THR A 110 -3.62 9.85 -17.37
CA THR A 110 -4.63 10.84 -16.98
C THR A 110 -6.06 10.29 -17.03
N ARG A 111 -6.23 9.00 -17.34
CA ARG A 111 -7.54 8.32 -17.41
C ARG A 111 -7.44 6.91 -16.87
N ALA A 112 -8.55 6.39 -16.37
CA ALA A 112 -8.69 4.99 -16.01
C ALA A 112 -8.55 4.07 -17.25
N ASN A 113 -8.18 2.81 -17.02
CA ASN A 113 -7.96 1.78 -18.02
C ASN A 113 -6.77 2.02 -18.98
N GLU A 114 -5.86 2.94 -18.64
CA GLU A 114 -4.62 3.14 -19.40
C GLU A 114 -3.49 2.24 -18.87
N LYS A 115 -3.41 2.01 -17.54
CA LYS A 115 -2.47 1.09 -16.89
C LYS A 115 -3.23 0.15 -15.95
N VAL A 116 -3.28 -1.13 -16.28
CA VAL A 116 -3.99 -2.16 -15.49
C VAL A 116 -3.15 -3.42 -15.43
N PHE A 117 -2.91 -3.93 -14.23
CA PHE A 117 -2.11 -5.15 -14.02
C PHE A 117 -2.59 -5.93 -12.80
N ASP A 118 -2.17 -7.18 -12.70
CA ASP A 118 -2.48 -8.06 -11.57
C ASP A 118 -1.28 -8.17 -10.61
N ILE A 119 -1.56 -8.52 -9.36
CA ILE A 119 -0.53 -8.86 -8.37
C ILE A 119 -0.77 -10.30 -7.92
N ALA A 120 0.31 -11.07 -7.81
CA ALA A 120 0.24 -12.47 -7.43
C ALA A 120 1.27 -12.86 -6.36
N LEU A 121 0.92 -13.85 -5.55
CA LEU A 121 1.83 -14.61 -4.71
C LEU A 121 2.07 -15.96 -5.40
N GLY A 122 3.26 -16.16 -5.94
CA GLY A 122 3.60 -17.31 -6.78
C GLY A 122 2.70 -17.39 -8.02
N LYS A 123 1.82 -18.43 -8.06
CA LYS A 123 0.84 -18.63 -9.14
C LYS A 123 -0.56 -18.13 -8.81
N LYS A 124 -0.79 -17.63 -7.58
CA LYS A 124 -2.11 -17.17 -7.11
C LYS A 124 -2.24 -15.67 -7.27
N THR A 125 -3.11 -15.20 -8.14
CA THR A 125 -3.50 -13.78 -8.21
C THR A 125 -4.22 -13.38 -6.92
N VAL A 126 -3.72 -12.36 -6.24
CA VAL A 126 -4.24 -11.82 -4.97
C VAL A 126 -4.89 -10.44 -5.16
N VAL A 127 -4.47 -9.68 -6.17
CA VAL A 127 -5.12 -8.44 -6.61
C VAL A 127 -5.32 -8.52 -8.10
N LYS A 128 -6.56 -8.31 -8.56
CA LYS A 128 -6.92 -8.33 -9.98
C LYS A 128 -7.20 -6.94 -10.50
N ASN A 129 -6.76 -6.69 -11.73
CA ASN A 129 -7.07 -5.48 -12.49
C ASN A 129 -6.78 -4.21 -11.68
N LEU A 130 -5.60 -4.13 -11.05
CA LEU A 130 -5.21 -2.92 -10.34
C LEU A 130 -5.03 -1.78 -11.35
N ASP A 131 -5.88 -0.78 -11.24
CA ASP A 131 -5.80 0.51 -11.93
C ASP A 131 -5.60 1.59 -10.87
N ILE A 132 -4.38 2.10 -10.75
CA ILE A 132 -4.02 3.08 -9.72
C ILE A 132 -4.77 4.39 -9.96
N TYR A 133 -4.91 4.81 -11.24
CA TYR A 133 -5.64 6.02 -11.57
C TYR A 133 -7.12 5.92 -11.21
N GLU A 134 -7.77 4.78 -11.47
CA GLU A 134 -9.16 4.55 -11.07
C GLU A 134 -9.35 4.62 -9.56
N LYS A 135 -8.36 4.13 -8.79
CA LYS A 135 -8.40 4.15 -7.31
C LYS A 135 -8.32 5.55 -6.74
N VAL A 136 -7.33 6.34 -7.19
CA VAL A 136 -6.96 7.59 -6.51
C VAL A 136 -6.72 8.77 -7.45
N GLY A 137 -6.67 8.56 -8.77
CA GLY A 137 -6.30 9.59 -9.75
C GLY A 137 -4.80 9.83 -9.86
N LYS A 138 -4.41 10.78 -10.72
CA LYS A 138 -3.02 11.15 -10.96
C LYS A 138 -2.42 11.90 -9.77
N GLY A 139 -1.15 11.60 -9.42
CA GLY A 139 -0.38 12.33 -8.41
C GLY A 139 -0.85 12.09 -6.98
N ASN A 140 -1.51 10.97 -6.71
CA ASN A 140 -1.96 10.59 -5.36
C ASN A 140 -1.35 9.25 -4.95
N ALA A 141 -0.95 9.16 -3.69
CA ALA A 141 -0.49 7.92 -3.08
C ALA A 141 -1.65 6.93 -2.89
N TYR A 142 -1.37 5.66 -3.19
CA TYR A 142 -2.26 4.54 -2.97
C TYR A 142 -1.51 3.36 -2.36
N ASP A 143 -2.04 2.80 -1.28
CA ASP A 143 -1.52 1.59 -0.65
C ASP A 143 -2.49 0.43 -0.87
N GLU A 144 -1.99 -0.65 -1.48
CA GLU A 144 -2.70 -1.92 -1.58
C GLU A 144 -2.21 -2.87 -0.49
N TYR A 145 -3.13 -3.51 0.19
CA TYR A 145 -2.84 -4.38 1.32
C TYR A 145 -3.16 -5.83 1.00
N VAL A 146 -2.20 -6.71 1.18
CA VAL A 146 -2.36 -8.16 0.99
C VAL A 146 -1.96 -8.88 2.27
N GLU A 147 -2.94 -9.39 3.02
CA GLU A 147 -2.70 -10.22 4.21
C GLU A 147 -2.54 -11.68 3.77
N PHE A 148 -1.52 -12.35 4.27
CA PHE A 148 -1.27 -13.76 4.02
C PHE A 148 -0.67 -14.46 5.24
N THR A 149 -0.64 -15.79 5.21
CA THR A 149 -0.02 -16.62 6.26
C THR A 149 1.10 -17.45 5.67
N LEU A 150 2.31 -17.40 6.28
CA LEU A 150 3.34 -18.42 6.10
C LEU A 150 3.14 -19.49 7.16
N LYS A 151 3.00 -20.75 6.77
CA LYS A 151 2.89 -21.89 7.67
C LYS A 151 3.48 -23.14 7.03
N ASN A 152 4.43 -23.78 7.72
CA ASN A 152 5.08 -25.00 7.26
C ASN A 152 5.64 -24.87 5.81
N ASN A 153 6.38 -23.80 5.54
CA ASN A 153 6.96 -23.49 4.23
C ASN A 153 5.93 -23.34 3.09
N LYS A 154 4.71 -22.94 3.41
CA LYS A 154 3.63 -22.67 2.45
C LYS A 154 2.97 -21.34 2.71
N ILE A 155 2.64 -20.62 1.64
CA ILE A 155 1.88 -19.37 1.71
C ILE A 155 0.39 -19.66 1.51
N TYR A 156 -0.44 -19.05 2.36
CA TYR A 156 -1.90 -19.12 2.28
C TYR A 156 -2.50 -17.71 2.16
N PHE A 157 -3.37 -17.54 1.17
CA PHE A 157 -4.15 -16.31 1.00
C PHE A 157 -5.65 -16.67 1.04
N ASN A 158 -6.40 -16.01 1.94
CA ASN A 158 -7.82 -16.32 2.18
C ASN A 158 -8.08 -17.82 2.41
N GLY A 159 -7.21 -18.48 3.19
CA GLY A 159 -7.30 -19.91 3.51
C GLY A 159 -6.84 -20.87 2.42
N ASN A 160 -6.51 -20.39 1.22
CA ASN A 160 -6.07 -21.21 0.10
C ASN A 160 -4.55 -21.16 -0.07
N GLU A 161 -3.92 -22.31 -0.35
CA GLU A 161 -2.49 -22.38 -0.64
C GLU A 161 -2.16 -21.63 -1.95
N CYS A 162 -1.09 -20.86 -1.92
CA CYS A 162 -0.54 -20.13 -3.06
C CYS A 162 0.65 -20.93 -3.64
N ASN A 163 0.41 -21.80 -4.61
CA ASN A 163 1.44 -22.64 -5.19
C ASN A 163 2.58 -21.82 -5.81
N GLY A 164 3.84 -22.20 -5.52
CA GLY A 164 5.04 -21.52 -6.00
C GLY A 164 5.24 -20.11 -5.42
N ALA A 165 4.53 -19.80 -4.33
CA ALA A 165 4.69 -18.51 -3.63
C ALA A 165 5.83 -18.52 -2.61
N TYR A 166 6.35 -19.69 -2.23
CA TYR A 166 7.43 -19.81 -1.27
C TYR A 166 8.45 -20.84 -1.73
N GLU A 167 9.67 -20.41 -1.94
CA GLU A 167 10.80 -21.21 -2.36
C GLU A 167 12.10 -20.66 -1.76
N ASN A 168 12.97 -21.54 -1.28
CA ASN A 168 14.28 -21.17 -0.70
C ASN A 168 14.17 -20.09 0.38
N GLU A 169 13.22 -20.21 1.29
CA GLU A 169 12.95 -19.24 2.36
C GLU A 169 12.63 -17.81 1.81
N GLN A 170 12.02 -17.72 0.64
CA GLN A 170 11.65 -16.47 -0.01
C GLN A 170 10.19 -16.48 -0.46
N LEU A 171 9.49 -15.38 -0.16
CA LEU A 171 8.18 -15.09 -0.73
C LEU A 171 8.35 -14.58 -2.17
N LYS A 172 7.65 -15.18 -3.13
CA LYS A 172 7.61 -14.79 -4.54
C LYS A 172 6.42 -13.86 -4.79
N LEU A 173 6.66 -12.56 -4.73
CA LEU A 173 5.70 -11.50 -5.04
C LEU A 173 5.86 -11.12 -6.52
N LYS A 174 4.76 -11.13 -7.29
CA LYS A 174 4.79 -10.84 -8.73
C LYS A 174 3.83 -9.72 -9.10
N PHE A 175 4.28 -8.82 -9.97
CA PHE A 175 3.46 -7.82 -10.65
C PHE A 175 3.34 -8.28 -12.11
N LEU A 176 2.16 -8.80 -12.46
CA LEU A 176 1.95 -9.53 -13.71
C LEU A 176 1.68 -8.55 -14.85
N LYS A 177 2.43 -8.71 -15.97
CA LYS A 177 2.16 -7.96 -17.18
C LYS A 177 0.80 -8.35 -17.75
N GLY A 178 -0.07 -7.36 -17.87
CA GLY A 178 -1.37 -7.45 -18.55
C GLY A 178 -1.30 -6.92 -19.99
N TYR A 179 -2.45 -6.63 -20.54
CA TYR A 179 -2.58 -6.07 -21.90
C TYR A 179 -2.61 -4.52 -21.92
N LYS A 180 -2.71 -3.88 -20.76
CA LYS A 180 -2.75 -2.42 -20.59
C LYS A 180 -1.46 -1.94 -19.94
N ASP A 181 -0.59 -1.27 -20.71
CA ASP A 181 0.69 -0.74 -20.27
C ASP A 181 1.51 -1.70 -19.38
N ASN A 182 2.40 -1.21 -18.56
CA ASN A 182 3.39 -1.95 -17.81
C ASN A 182 3.05 -2.03 -16.32
N PRO A 183 3.26 -3.17 -15.64
CA PRO A 183 3.19 -3.22 -14.19
C PRO A 183 4.30 -2.36 -13.57
N LYS A 184 4.01 -1.84 -12.39
CA LYS A 184 4.95 -1.01 -11.62
C LYS A 184 4.78 -1.19 -10.12
N ILE A 185 5.76 -0.73 -9.36
CA ILE A 185 5.72 -0.63 -7.89
C ILE A 185 6.61 0.52 -7.42
N ASN A 186 6.13 1.32 -6.48
CA ASN A 186 6.88 2.42 -5.88
C ASN A 186 7.54 2.03 -4.55
N GLY A 187 6.85 1.25 -3.71
CA GLY A 187 7.42 0.79 -2.45
C GLY A 187 6.79 -0.49 -1.96
N ILE A 188 7.58 -1.31 -1.26
CA ILE A 188 7.13 -2.55 -0.64
C ILE A 188 7.44 -2.49 0.84
N LEU A 189 6.44 -2.76 1.69
CA LEU A 189 6.61 -2.98 3.11
C LEU A 189 6.01 -4.34 3.46
N LEU A 190 6.84 -5.24 3.98
CA LEU A 190 6.43 -6.53 4.53
C LEU A 190 6.40 -6.43 6.05
N TYR A 191 5.23 -6.57 6.62
CA TYR A 191 4.96 -6.40 8.05
C TYR A 191 4.51 -7.72 8.68
N LYS A 192 5.07 -8.09 9.85
CA LYS A 192 4.65 -9.27 10.60
C LYS A 192 3.44 -8.93 11.47
N GLY A 193 2.27 -9.38 11.09
CA GLY A 193 1.00 -9.13 11.75
C GLY A 193 -0.13 -8.88 10.78
N LYS A 194 -1.34 -8.81 11.33
CA LYS A 194 -2.53 -8.41 10.59
C LYS A 194 -2.54 -6.92 10.35
N LYS A 195 -3.20 -6.52 9.28
CA LYS A 195 -3.59 -5.14 9.07
C LYS A 195 -4.50 -4.68 10.21
N ILE A 196 -4.23 -3.47 10.69
CA ILE A 196 -5.09 -2.87 11.69
C ILE A 196 -6.27 -2.20 10.95
N GLU A 197 -7.49 -2.64 11.22
CA GLU A 197 -8.72 -2.23 10.50
C GLU A 197 -8.97 -0.70 10.48
N THR A 198 -8.43 0.04 11.45
CA THR A 198 -8.55 1.50 11.55
C THR A 198 -7.88 2.24 10.40
N ASP A 199 -6.76 1.75 9.88
CA ASP A 199 -6.02 2.41 8.80
C ASP A 199 -6.76 2.31 7.45
N TYR A 200 -7.50 1.21 7.23
CA TYR A 200 -8.23 0.99 5.98
C TYR A 200 -9.45 1.90 5.81
N ALA A 201 -10.21 2.08 6.86
CA ALA A 201 -11.41 2.93 6.81
C ALA A 201 -11.02 4.40 6.55
N GLU A 202 -9.92 4.87 7.13
CA GLU A 202 -9.44 6.24 6.97
C GLU A 202 -8.85 6.48 5.57
N VAL A 203 -8.04 5.55 5.06
CA VAL A 203 -7.49 5.61 3.70
C VAL A 203 -8.61 5.57 2.65
N LYS A 204 -9.58 4.67 2.82
CA LYS A 204 -10.74 4.59 1.93
C LYS A 204 -11.57 5.87 1.94
N LYS A 205 -11.81 6.46 3.12
CA LYS A 205 -12.53 7.72 3.27
C LYS A 205 -11.80 8.87 2.57
N LYS A 206 -10.49 9.00 2.76
CA LYS A 206 -9.65 10.01 2.09
C LYS A 206 -9.65 9.84 0.57
N ALA A 207 -9.55 8.61 0.08
CA ALA A 207 -9.61 8.31 -1.36
C ALA A 207 -10.97 8.70 -1.97
N GLU A 208 -12.08 8.39 -1.29
CA GLU A 208 -13.42 8.77 -1.73
C GLU A 208 -13.64 10.30 -1.71
N GLU A 209 -13.13 11.00 -0.70
CA GLU A 209 -13.19 12.46 -0.62
C GLU A 209 -12.40 13.12 -1.76
N ASN A 210 -11.22 12.60 -2.10
CA ASN A 210 -10.42 13.11 -3.19
C ASN A 210 -11.05 12.85 -4.56
N LYS A 211 -11.60 11.66 -4.78
CA LYS A 211 -12.37 11.35 -5.99
C LYS A 211 -13.54 12.32 -6.19
N ARG A 212 -14.25 12.68 -5.10
CA ARG A 212 -15.33 13.69 -5.16
C ARG A 212 -14.80 15.09 -5.49
N LYS A 213 -13.65 15.48 -4.93
CA LYS A 213 -13.04 16.79 -5.23
C LYS A 213 -12.63 16.89 -6.71
N MET A 214 -12.03 15.82 -7.27
CA MET A 214 -11.64 15.77 -8.68
C MET A 214 -12.84 15.87 -9.62
N LEU A 215 -13.91 15.09 -9.36
CA LEU A 215 -15.16 15.16 -10.15
C LEU A 215 -15.81 16.55 -10.11
N ASN A 216 -15.70 17.26 -8.99
CA ASN A 216 -16.24 18.61 -8.85
C ASN A 216 -15.38 19.66 -9.60
N VAL A 217 -14.09 19.46 -9.73
CA VAL A 217 -13.20 20.31 -10.52
C VAL A 217 -13.46 20.13 -12.02
N GLU A 218 -13.67 18.90 -12.48
CA GLU A 218 -14.01 18.61 -13.88
C GLU A 218 -15.36 19.20 -14.28
N LYS A 219 -16.38 19.11 -13.41
CA LYS A 219 -17.71 19.71 -13.64
C LYS A 219 -17.71 21.24 -13.68
N LYS A 220 -16.71 21.90 -13.10
CA LYS A 220 -16.58 23.39 -13.15
C LYS A 220 -15.80 23.88 -14.36
N LYS A 221 -15.15 22.99 -15.11
CA LYS A 221 -14.39 23.32 -16.33
C LYS A 221 -15.19 23.09 -17.63
N ASN A 222 -16.32 22.42 -17.53
CA ASN A 222 -17.33 22.24 -18.59
C ASN A 222 -18.54 23.17 -18.34
#